data_28257a3403f1ff3e811a4359f358451f
#
_entry.id   28257a3403f1ff3e811a4359f358451f
#
_cell.length_a   1.000
_cell.length_b   1.000
_cell.length_c   1.000
_cell.angle_alpha   90.00
_cell.angle_beta   90.00
_cell.angle_gamma   90.00
#
_symmetry.space_group_name_H-M   'P 1'
#
loop_
_entity.id
_entity.type
_entity.pdbx_description
1 polymer ?
#
loop_
_entity_poly.entity_id
_entity_poly.type
_entity_poly.pdbx_seq_one_letter_code
_entity_poly.pdbx_strand_id
1 'polypeptide(L)'
;MFSRHILHYNFVNPTRLLGFTSCHQKNIGPRIEDYFSTSYLLKDVGKGSNDNNDKCDQQWIDKTKKRECEQFFSSRLKQITTNQHKNWFPHKFNYTMTLSEFRCEFGEMKFGDPVSDTSIKLCGRITNMRRHGKKLTFLDMYQGENTVQVKLKSDCYDGDYIGDVDMLSRGDLLGVEGYPIVTKSGELTLLTNKMTMLAPTMRIIPVEKMDRTEKRYRKRHLDLLTNPEARSIFRTKARVLNLIREFLDKRDFIEVETPILTNGIGGANAEPFKTHHNDLALDMSLRVAPELHLKSLLVGGLDRVYEIGRQFRNEGIDENHNPEFTSCEFYMAYSDYKDLLGLTEDLLSHIAGVLSQLPSTPNLNANNILYEKLVDPPYRQIHFISSLESATGMIFPNPDEITDESDEAVNFLSALCDKSEIKVKKKTTSKILDKLFSKLVEPELISPTFVLHHPMCMCPLAKEHRSIKGISERFELFVNGMEIVNAYTELNDPLEQRLQFERQIHNKEMEMKDCDVEKQFLNALEYGLPPAAGWGIGIDRLIMLLTKQNSIKEVLIFPTMKPEM
;
A
#
# COMPACT_ATOMS: atom_id res chain seq x y z
N MET A 1 7.35 12.59 -49.56
CA MET A 1 7.81 13.99 -49.46
C MET A 1 7.22 14.60 -48.20
N PHE A 2 7.91 14.52 -47.08
CA PHE A 2 7.75 15.46 -45.96
C PHE A 2 9.05 15.50 -45.18
N SER A 3 9.57 16.70 -45.06
CA SER A 3 10.91 17.06 -44.58
C SER A 3 11.05 16.96 -43.07
N ARG A 4 12.18 16.43 -42.62
CA ARG A 4 12.63 16.43 -41.22
C ARG A 4 13.13 17.85 -40.88
N HIS A 5 12.65 18.42 -39.77
CA HIS A 5 13.33 19.53 -39.09
C HIS A 5 13.92 19.04 -37.80
N ILE A 6 15.26 18.98 -37.80
CA ILE A 6 16.09 18.75 -36.60
C ILE A 6 16.42 20.14 -36.03
N LEU A 7 16.03 20.41 -34.81
CA LEU A 7 16.47 21.58 -34.06
C LEU A 7 17.81 21.28 -33.35
N HIS A 8 18.85 21.96 -33.81
CA HIS A 8 20.15 22.04 -33.16
C HIS A 8 20.10 23.02 -31.98
N TYR A 9 20.44 22.56 -30.77
CA TYR A 9 20.79 23.44 -29.67
C TYR A 9 22.30 23.69 -29.68
N ASN A 10 22.68 24.95 -29.89
CA ASN A 10 24.04 25.43 -29.80
C ASN A 10 24.48 25.58 -28.34
N PHE A 11 25.57 24.91 -27.97
CA PHE A 11 26.33 25.19 -26.76
C PHE A 11 27.11 26.51 -26.95
N VAL A 12 26.87 27.48 -26.09
CA VAL A 12 27.69 28.70 -25.96
C VAL A 12 28.66 28.50 -24.80
N ASN A 13 29.92 28.58 -25.13
CA ASN A 13 31.04 28.58 -24.20
C ASN A 13 31.31 30.03 -23.72
N PRO A 14 31.46 30.33 -22.43
CA PRO A 14 32.03 31.59 -21.98
C PRO A 14 33.38 31.41 -21.29
N THR A 15 34.45 31.61 -22.02
CA THR A 15 35.73 32.04 -21.46
C THR A 15 35.71 33.55 -21.33
N ARG A 16 35.73 34.10 -20.12
CA ARG A 16 36.36 35.40 -19.80
C ARG A 16 36.88 35.39 -18.36
N LEU A 17 38.18 35.43 -18.25
CA LEU A 17 38.95 35.80 -17.07
C LEU A 17 38.57 37.20 -16.60
N LEU A 18 38.37 37.37 -15.30
CA LEU A 18 38.77 38.58 -14.58
C LEU A 18 39.13 38.19 -13.14
N GLY A 19 40.32 38.67 -12.71
CA GLY A 19 40.95 38.36 -11.46
C GLY A 19 40.19 38.85 -10.23
N PHE A 20 40.31 38.07 -9.19
CA PHE A 20 39.99 38.50 -7.84
C PHE A 20 41.16 38.14 -6.90
N THR A 21 41.61 39.16 -6.25
CA THR A 21 42.57 39.21 -5.16
C THR A 21 42.22 38.30 -4.00
N SER A 22 43.26 37.77 -3.38
CA SER A 22 43.27 36.96 -2.17
C SER A 22 42.31 37.49 -1.08
N CYS A 23 41.35 36.65 -0.66
CA CYS A 23 40.70 36.82 0.61
C CYS A 23 40.72 35.50 1.38
N HIS A 24 41.09 35.60 2.65
CA HIS A 24 41.37 34.53 3.59
C HIS A 24 40.36 33.36 3.55
N GLN A 25 40.88 32.14 3.42
CA GLN A 25 40.19 30.91 3.74
C GLN A 25 39.74 30.91 5.21
N LYS A 26 38.47 31.16 5.46
CA LYS A 26 37.78 30.64 6.65
C LYS A 26 37.13 29.33 6.26
N ASN A 27 37.71 28.23 6.72
CA ASN A 27 37.08 26.92 6.74
C ASN A 27 35.78 27.01 7.54
N ILE A 28 34.66 27.01 6.85
CA ILE A 28 33.32 26.78 7.41
C ILE A 28 32.68 25.67 6.59
N GLY A 29 33.20 24.45 6.79
CA GLY A 29 32.39 23.25 6.55
C GLY A 29 31.91 22.78 7.91
N PRO A 30 30.64 22.37 8.07
CA PRO A 30 30.18 21.75 9.31
C PRO A 30 31.06 20.52 9.57
N ARG A 31 31.59 20.41 10.77
CA ARG A 31 32.33 19.22 11.20
C ARG A 31 31.36 18.03 11.15
N ILE A 32 31.86 16.89 10.75
CA ILE A 32 31.11 15.62 10.73
C ILE A 32 30.47 15.34 12.10
N GLU A 33 31.03 15.88 13.19
CA GLU A 33 30.51 15.82 14.55
C GLU A 33 29.16 16.55 14.74
N ASP A 34 28.84 17.57 13.94
CA ASP A 34 27.62 18.35 14.05
C ASP A 34 26.38 17.63 13.44
N TYR A 35 26.60 16.67 12.54
CA TYR A 35 25.54 15.81 11.98
C TYR A 35 25.10 14.68 12.93
N PHE A 36 25.84 14.46 14.03
CA PHE A 36 25.60 13.37 14.97
C PHE A 36 25.29 13.85 16.38
N SER A 37 24.68 15.02 16.51
CA SER A 37 24.14 15.42 17.80
C SER A 37 23.13 14.38 18.26
N THR A 38 23.45 13.77 19.37
CA THR A 38 22.73 12.67 20.04
C THR A 38 21.29 13.00 20.44
N SER A 39 20.79 14.19 20.13
CA SER A 39 19.47 14.69 20.51
C SER A 39 18.27 14.01 19.80
N TYR A 40 18.49 13.34 18.67
CA TYR A 40 17.44 12.57 17.99
C TYR A 40 17.23 11.14 18.53
N LEU A 41 18.09 10.67 19.44
CA LEU A 41 18.02 9.31 19.99
C LEU A 41 17.51 9.25 21.44
N LEU A 42 17.20 10.37 22.08
CA LEU A 42 16.98 10.44 23.53
C LEU A 42 15.55 10.84 23.98
N LYS A 43 14.56 10.79 23.10
CA LYS A 43 13.16 11.17 23.48
C LYS A 43 12.15 10.02 23.62
N ASP A 44 12.58 8.81 23.85
CA ASP A 44 11.65 7.69 24.09
C ASP A 44 11.90 6.99 25.42
N VAL A 45 11.55 7.64 26.51
CA VAL A 45 11.22 6.95 27.76
C VAL A 45 10.01 7.62 28.38
N GLY A 46 8.84 7.16 28.02
CA GLY A 46 7.56 7.54 28.61
C GLY A 46 7.20 6.65 29.78
N LYS A 47 6.76 7.27 30.86
CA LYS A 47 6.27 6.66 32.10
C LYS A 47 4.92 5.98 31.87
N GLY A 48 4.74 4.77 32.43
CA GLY A 48 3.42 4.16 32.53
C GLY A 48 3.38 2.83 33.27
N SER A 49 2.88 2.84 34.47
CA SER A 49 2.23 1.82 35.35
C SER A 49 2.88 0.45 35.65
N ASN A 50 2.89 0.18 36.91
CA ASN A 50 3.27 -0.91 37.77
C ASN A 50 3.12 -2.36 37.27
N ASP A 51 4.28 -3.00 37.07
CA ASP A 51 4.59 -4.39 37.40
C ASP A 51 6.11 -4.47 37.59
N ASN A 52 6.58 -4.64 38.82
CA ASN A 52 7.92 -4.16 39.18
C ASN A 52 9.09 -5.14 38.95
N ASN A 53 8.90 -6.39 38.56
CA ASN A 53 10.02 -7.33 38.38
C ASN A 53 10.40 -7.55 36.90
N ASP A 54 9.46 -7.70 35.99
CA ASP A 54 9.76 -7.87 34.55
C ASP A 54 10.33 -6.61 33.89
N LYS A 55 10.03 -5.42 34.44
CA LYS A 55 10.46 -4.13 33.90
C LYS A 55 11.96 -3.82 34.13
N CYS A 56 12.54 -4.32 35.20
CA CYS A 56 13.95 -4.06 35.52
C CYS A 56 14.87 -4.79 34.53
N ASP A 57 14.54 -6.04 34.19
CA ASP A 57 15.30 -6.86 33.27
C ASP A 57 15.16 -6.35 31.83
N GLN A 58 13.95 -5.93 31.43
CA GLN A 58 13.71 -5.36 30.10
C GLN A 58 14.43 -4.02 29.89
N GLN A 59 14.45 -3.14 30.88
CA GLN A 59 15.21 -1.88 30.83
C GLN A 59 16.72 -2.10 30.77
N TRP A 60 17.22 -3.14 31.46
CA TRP A 60 18.63 -3.46 31.44
C TRP A 60 19.06 -4.05 30.09
N ILE A 61 18.26 -4.95 29.53
CA ILE A 61 18.44 -5.53 28.20
C ILE A 61 18.42 -4.43 27.13
N ASP A 62 17.48 -3.49 27.19
CA ASP A 62 17.38 -2.37 26.24
C ASP A 62 18.59 -1.43 26.33
N LYS A 63 19.10 -1.16 27.54
CA LYS A 63 20.32 -0.35 27.74
C LYS A 63 21.57 -1.05 27.20
N THR A 64 21.69 -2.35 27.40
CA THR A 64 22.83 -3.14 26.92
C THR A 64 22.84 -3.22 25.40
N LYS A 65 21.72 -3.54 24.79
CA LYS A 65 21.55 -3.54 23.31
C LYS A 65 21.82 -2.16 22.69
N LYS A 66 21.41 -1.08 23.35
CA LYS A 66 21.69 0.28 22.90
C LYS A 66 23.18 0.56 22.89
N ARG A 67 23.90 0.17 23.96
CA ARG A 67 25.35 0.31 24.07
C ARG A 67 26.10 -0.47 23.00
N GLU A 68 25.70 -1.71 22.75
CA GLU A 68 26.25 -2.55 21.69
C GLU A 68 26.07 -1.91 20.29
N CYS A 69 24.90 -1.36 20.01
CA CYS A 69 24.64 -0.65 18.76
C CYS A 69 25.50 0.60 18.59
N GLU A 70 25.71 1.37 19.66
CA GLU A 70 26.57 2.57 19.66
C GLU A 70 28.06 2.20 19.46
N GLN A 71 28.52 1.15 20.12
CA GLN A 71 29.88 0.62 19.96
C GLN A 71 30.10 0.08 18.55
N PHE A 72 29.16 -0.66 18.02
CA PHE A 72 29.23 -1.16 16.64
C PHE A 72 29.32 0.00 15.65
N PHE A 73 28.42 1.00 15.76
CA PHE A 73 28.45 2.18 14.90
C PHE A 73 29.81 2.90 14.95
N SER A 74 30.31 3.17 16.16
CA SER A 74 31.61 3.87 16.35
C SER A 74 32.76 3.07 15.76
N SER A 75 32.77 1.75 15.94
CA SER A 75 33.77 0.84 15.36
C SER A 75 33.75 0.88 13.83
N ARG A 76 32.55 0.80 13.23
CA ARG A 76 32.39 0.86 11.77
C ARG A 76 32.80 2.21 11.20
N LEU A 77 32.40 3.29 11.86
CA LEU A 77 32.80 4.64 11.44
C LEU A 77 34.34 4.78 11.46
N LYS A 78 35.00 4.35 12.55
CA LYS A 78 36.47 4.35 12.64
C LYS A 78 37.10 3.52 11.52
N GLN A 79 36.56 2.32 11.23
CA GLN A 79 37.07 1.44 10.18
C GLN A 79 37.00 2.10 8.79
N ILE A 80 35.92 2.79 8.48
CA ILE A 80 35.71 3.51 7.21
C ILE A 80 36.64 4.72 7.12
N THR A 81 36.73 5.52 8.19
CA THR A 81 37.54 6.74 8.20
C THR A 81 39.03 6.45 8.21
N THR A 82 39.46 5.34 8.82
CA THR A 82 40.88 4.94 8.82
C THR A 82 41.35 4.40 7.45
N ASN A 83 40.44 3.75 6.71
CA ASN A 83 40.75 3.13 5.41
C ASN A 83 40.17 3.95 4.24
N GLN A 84 40.42 5.26 4.21
CA GLN A 84 39.92 6.18 3.18
C GLN A 84 40.38 5.86 1.75
N HIS A 85 41.47 5.11 1.58
CA HIS A 85 41.93 4.64 0.28
C HIS A 85 41.02 3.58 -0.36
N LYS A 86 40.13 2.93 0.40
CA LYS A 86 39.17 1.98 -0.12
C LYS A 86 37.90 2.68 -0.57
N ASN A 87 37.36 2.28 -1.71
CA ASN A 87 36.06 2.76 -2.16
C ASN A 87 34.96 1.97 -1.45
N TRP A 88 34.46 2.51 -0.33
CA TRP A 88 33.40 1.91 0.49
C TRP A 88 32.00 1.99 -0.14
N PHE A 89 31.79 2.92 -1.08
CA PHE A 89 30.51 3.22 -1.69
C PHE A 89 30.67 3.41 -3.20
N PRO A 90 30.99 2.36 -3.97
CA PRO A 90 31.15 2.47 -5.41
C PRO A 90 29.82 2.84 -6.07
N HIS A 91 29.90 3.63 -7.14
CA HIS A 91 28.70 4.05 -7.90
C HIS A 91 27.98 2.88 -8.56
N LYS A 92 28.70 1.82 -8.94
CA LYS A 92 28.16 0.67 -9.65
C LYS A 92 29.00 -0.57 -9.41
N PHE A 93 28.36 -1.73 -9.40
CA PHE A 93 28.97 -3.04 -9.54
C PHE A 93 28.32 -3.79 -10.70
N ASN A 94 29.10 -4.21 -11.66
CA ASN A 94 28.60 -4.92 -12.84
C ASN A 94 28.49 -6.41 -12.52
N TYR A 95 27.39 -6.83 -11.92
CA TYR A 95 27.08 -8.25 -11.73
C TYR A 95 26.67 -8.90 -13.06
N THR A 96 26.95 -10.19 -13.22
CA THR A 96 26.63 -10.96 -14.43
C THR A 96 25.25 -11.60 -14.35
N MET A 97 24.81 -11.97 -13.15
CA MET A 97 23.48 -12.57 -12.89
C MET A 97 23.04 -12.32 -11.46
N THR A 98 21.76 -12.50 -11.22
CA THR A 98 21.15 -12.46 -9.88
C THR A 98 21.39 -13.77 -9.13
N LEU A 99 21.17 -13.79 -7.79
CA LEU A 99 21.25 -15.05 -7.03
C LEU A 99 20.17 -16.05 -7.45
N SER A 100 19.04 -15.59 -7.96
CA SER A 100 17.99 -16.45 -8.51
C SER A 100 18.45 -17.16 -9.79
N GLU A 101 18.99 -16.41 -10.74
CA GLU A 101 19.53 -16.94 -11.99
C GLU A 101 20.69 -17.90 -11.73
N PHE A 102 21.59 -17.57 -10.80
CA PHE A 102 22.68 -18.45 -10.38
C PHE A 102 22.17 -19.81 -9.85
N ARG A 103 21.15 -19.78 -8.99
CA ARG A 103 20.55 -21.03 -8.48
C ARG A 103 19.82 -21.82 -9.56
N CYS A 104 19.19 -21.13 -10.50
CA CYS A 104 18.49 -21.78 -11.62
C CYS A 104 19.49 -22.45 -12.58
N GLU A 105 20.57 -21.75 -12.93
CA GLU A 105 21.56 -22.22 -13.91
C GLU A 105 22.46 -23.32 -13.35
N PHE A 106 22.90 -23.21 -12.10
CA PHE A 106 23.87 -24.12 -11.49
C PHE A 106 23.28 -25.06 -10.43
N GLY A 107 21.96 -25.02 -10.21
CA GLY A 107 21.28 -25.81 -9.17
C GLY A 107 21.41 -27.34 -9.32
N GLU A 108 21.58 -27.84 -10.54
CA GLU A 108 21.73 -29.26 -10.85
C GLU A 108 23.18 -29.78 -10.74
N MET A 109 24.18 -28.90 -10.50
CA MET A 109 25.57 -29.27 -10.32
C MET A 109 25.76 -30.23 -9.14
N LYS A 110 26.74 -31.13 -9.27
CA LYS A 110 27.11 -32.11 -8.23
C LYS A 110 28.55 -31.90 -7.77
N PHE A 111 28.85 -32.45 -6.59
CA PHE A 111 30.22 -32.43 -6.07
C PHE A 111 31.17 -33.20 -7.01
N GLY A 112 32.22 -32.53 -7.44
CA GLY A 112 33.20 -33.11 -8.39
C GLY A 112 32.97 -32.74 -9.84
N ASP A 113 31.89 -32.07 -10.18
CA ASP A 113 31.70 -31.56 -11.54
C ASP A 113 32.81 -30.53 -11.87
N PRO A 114 33.19 -30.42 -13.16
CA PRO A 114 34.22 -29.47 -13.58
C PRO A 114 33.77 -28.03 -13.24
N VAL A 115 34.72 -27.25 -12.72
CA VAL A 115 34.49 -25.83 -12.46
C VAL A 115 34.34 -25.10 -13.79
N SER A 116 33.33 -24.23 -13.91
CA SER A 116 33.15 -23.39 -15.10
C SER A 116 34.38 -22.50 -15.31
N ASP A 117 34.85 -22.37 -16.55
CA ASP A 117 35.92 -21.43 -16.90
C ASP A 117 35.48 -19.97 -16.90
N THR A 118 34.16 -19.71 -16.82
CA THR A 118 33.60 -18.38 -16.84
C THR A 118 33.45 -17.84 -15.41
N SER A 119 34.10 -16.72 -15.14
CA SER A 119 33.96 -16.00 -13.87
C SER A 119 32.59 -15.34 -13.76
N ILE A 120 31.92 -15.56 -12.63
CA ILE A 120 30.58 -15.07 -12.33
C ILE A 120 30.68 -13.96 -11.27
N LYS A 121 29.91 -12.89 -11.50
CA LYS A 121 29.83 -11.75 -10.56
C LYS A 121 28.42 -11.69 -9.95
N LEU A 122 28.35 -11.89 -8.64
CA LEU A 122 27.12 -11.83 -7.85
C LEU A 122 27.17 -10.65 -6.89
N CYS A 123 26.02 -10.15 -6.49
CA CYS A 123 25.95 -9.18 -5.42
C CYS A 123 24.83 -9.53 -4.43
N GLY A 124 25.00 -9.12 -3.17
CA GLY A 124 24.01 -9.39 -2.14
C GLY A 124 24.42 -8.90 -0.77
N ARG A 125 23.53 -9.10 0.19
CA ARG A 125 23.74 -8.74 1.59
C ARG A 125 24.22 -9.95 2.39
N ILE A 126 25.24 -9.77 3.22
CA ILE A 126 25.71 -10.79 4.16
C ILE A 126 24.64 -11.01 5.23
N THR A 127 24.09 -12.22 5.30
CA THR A 127 23.17 -12.62 6.38
C THR A 127 23.88 -13.38 7.47
N ASN A 128 24.91 -14.14 7.10
CA ASN A 128 25.69 -14.92 8.06
C ASN A 128 27.15 -15.00 7.62
N MET A 129 28.07 -15.18 8.57
CA MET A 129 29.50 -15.34 8.33
C MET A 129 30.09 -16.37 9.28
N ARG A 130 30.79 -17.35 8.73
CA ARG A 130 31.45 -18.44 9.46
C ARG A 130 32.92 -18.48 9.09
N ARG A 131 33.82 -18.24 10.06
CA ARG A 131 35.26 -18.32 9.86
C ARG A 131 35.79 -19.67 10.35
N HIS A 132 36.57 -20.34 9.50
CA HIS A 132 37.25 -21.59 9.81
C HIS A 132 38.78 -21.35 9.83
N GLY A 133 39.31 -20.97 10.98
CA GLY A 133 40.69 -20.53 11.11
C GLY A 133 41.01 -19.24 10.34
N LYS A 134 42.26 -19.08 9.92
CA LYS A 134 42.74 -17.85 9.29
C LYS A 134 42.68 -17.87 7.75
N LYS A 135 42.30 -19.01 7.15
CA LYS A 135 42.45 -19.21 5.70
C LYS A 135 41.13 -19.49 4.97
N LEU A 136 40.00 -19.67 5.69
CA LEU A 136 38.73 -20.07 5.09
C LEU A 136 37.56 -19.36 5.78
N THR A 137 36.74 -18.71 4.97
CA THR A 137 35.52 -18.04 5.42
C THR A 137 34.35 -18.41 4.52
N PHE A 138 33.20 -18.68 5.09
CA PHE A 138 31.93 -18.83 4.39
C PHE A 138 31.03 -17.68 4.73
N LEU A 139 30.37 -17.13 3.71
CA LEU A 139 29.33 -16.12 3.84
C LEU A 139 28.04 -16.69 3.26
N ASP A 140 26.91 -16.38 3.88
CA ASP A 140 25.62 -16.57 3.29
C ASP A 140 25.16 -15.20 2.75
N MET A 141 25.04 -15.08 1.43
CA MET A 141 24.62 -13.85 0.76
C MET A 141 23.17 -13.95 0.32
N TYR A 142 22.42 -12.89 0.56
CA TYR A 142 21.00 -12.78 0.28
C TYR A 142 20.72 -11.68 -0.75
N GLN A 143 19.89 -11.96 -1.76
CA GLN A 143 19.35 -11.00 -2.72
C GLN A 143 17.94 -11.43 -3.13
N GLY A 144 16.99 -10.49 -3.07
CA GLY A 144 15.60 -10.82 -3.39
C GLY A 144 14.98 -11.80 -2.40
N GLU A 145 14.88 -13.06 -2.75
CA GLU A 145 14.39 -14.17 -1.90
C GLU A 145 15.36 -15.35 -1.88
N ASN A 146 16.49 -15.20 -2.54
CA ASN A 146 17.48 -16.25 -2.70
C ASN A 146 18.70 -16.00 -1.82
N THR A 147 19.21 -17.08 -1.26
CA THR A 147 20.46 -17.11 -0.53
C THR A 147 21.44 -18.01 -1.28
N VAL A 148 22.69 -17.58 -1.41
CA VAL A 148 23.79 -18.34 -1.98
C VAL A 148 24.95 -18.31 -1.00
N GLN A 149 25.58 -19.48 -0.83
CA GLN A 149 26.80 -19.58 -0.06
C GLN A 149 27.97 -19.05 -0.89
N VAL A 150 28.84 -18.26 -0.25
CA VAL A 150 30.08 -17.73 -0.82
C VAL A 150 31.23 -18.28 -0.02
N LYS A 151 32.23 -18.84 -0.69
CA LYS A 151 33.44 -19.40 -0.08
C LYS A 151 34.66 -18.54 -0.43
N LEU A 152 35.27 -17.95 0.58
CA LEU A 152 36.51 -17.22 0.50
C LEU A 152 37.65 -18.11 1.02
N LYS A 153 38.66 -18.39 0.19
CA LYS A 153 39.82 -19.17 0.59
C LYS A 153 41.11 -18.37 0.28
N SER A 154 41.97 -18.23 1.25
CA SER A 154 43.21 -17.40 1.12
C SER A 154 44.05 -17.76 -0.09
N ASP A 155 44.14 -19.05 -0.42
CA ASP A 155 44.99 -19.55 -1.53
C ASP A 155 44.39 -19.27 -2.92
N CYS A 156 43.10 -18.88 -3.00
CA CYS A 156 42.36 -18.61 -4.25
C CYS A 156 41.89 -17.16 -4.32
N TYR A 157 42.30 -16.30 -3.37
CA TYR A 157 41.80 -14.93 -3.26
C TYR A 157 42.83 -13.94 -3.83
N ASP A 158 42.37 -13.07 -4.72
CA ASP A 158 43.19 -12.05 -5.35
C ASP A 158 43.18 -10.78 -4.49
N GLY A 159 44.16 -10.63 -3.60
CA GLY A 159 44.31 -9.45 -2.75
C GLY A 159 44.65 -9.76 -1.30
N ASP A 160 44.44 -8.79 -0.41
CA ASP A 160 44.64 -8.97 1.03
C ASP A 160 43.45 -9.69 1.68
N TYR A 161 43.47 -11.03 1.63
CA TYR A 161 42.42 -11.87 2.21
C TYR A 161 42.12 -11.52 3.68
N ILE A 162 43.17 -11.36 4.52
CA ILE A 162 42.98 -11.13 5.95
C ILE A 162 42.36 -9.75 6.18
N GLY A 163 42.98 -8.70 5.60
CA GLY A 163 42.48 -7.35 5.75
C GLY A 163 41.08 -7.15 5.19
N ASP A 164 40.75 -7.79 4.08
CA ASP A 164 39.43 -7.69 3.48
C ASP A 164 38.33 -8.44 4.29
N VAL A 165 38.65 -9.67 4.76
CA VAL A 165 37.70 -10.44 5.59
C VAL A 165 37.50 -9.81 6.97
N ASP A 166 38.53 -9.19 7.56
CA ASP A 166 38.40 -8.52 8.86
C ASP A 166 37.55 -7.25 8.82
N MET A 167 37.33 -6.69 7.64
CA MET A 167 36.45 -5.55 7.43
C MET A 167 34.99 -5.93 7.26
N LEU A 168 34.67 -7.21 7.09
CA LEU A 168 33.30 -7.64 6.87
C LEU A 168 32.49 -7.68 8.17
N SER A 169 31.25 -7.32 8.03
CA SER A 169 30.24 -7.48 9.08
C SER A 169 28.94 -8.03 8.49
N ARG A 170 28.17 -8.75 9.32
CA ARG A 170 26.81 -9.14 8.97
C ARG A 170 25.99 -7.88 8.63
N GLY A 171 25.29 -7.93 7.51
CA GLY A 171 24.51 -6.81 6.98
C GLY A 171 25.20 -6.03 5.86
N ASP A 172 26.50 -6.18 5.65
CA ASP A 172 27.23 -5.54 4.55
C ASP A 172 26.70 -5.98 3.19
N LEU A 173 26.69 -5.07 2.23
CA LEU A 173 26.41 -5.36 0.82
C LEU A 173 27.73 -5.59 0.11
N LEU A 174 27.85 -6.75 -0.52
CA LEU A 174 29.04 -7.16 -1.27
C LEU A 174 28.76 -7.46 -2.73
N GLY A 175 29.72 -7.14 -3.60
CA GLY A 175 29.93 -7.77 -4.88
C GLY A 175 31.02 -8.82 -4.76
N VAL A 176 30.81 -9.99 -5.30
CA VAL A 176 31.75 -11.12 -5.31
C VAL A 176 31.94 -11.64 -6.72
N GLU A 177 33.17 -12.01 -7.06
CA GLU A 177 33.57 -12.58 -8.34
C GLU A 177 34.22 -13.94 -8.11
N GLY A 178 33.85 -14.94 -8.88
CA GLY A 178 34.38 -16.28 -8.68
C GLY A 178 33.71 -17.32 -9.56
N TYR A 179 33.79 -18.58 -9.14
CA TYR A 179 33.36 -19.73 -9.92
C TYR A 179 32.33 -20.59 -9.14
N PRO A 180 31.32 -21.14 -9.80
CA PRO A 180 30.35 -22.04 -9.16
C PRO A 180 31.04 -23.34 -8.80
N ILE A 181 30.81 -23.83 -7.60
CA ILE A 181 31.23 -25.13 -7.10
C ILE A 181 30.14 -25.76 -6.25
N VAL A 182 30.19 -27.05 -6.08
CA VAL A 182 29.40 -27.75 -5.06
C VAL A 182 30.34 -28.26 -3.97
N THR A 183 30.01 -27.93 -2.70
CA THR A 183 30.81 -28.40 -1.57
C THR A 183 30.62 -29.91 -1.30
N LYS A 184 31.48 -30.50 -0.46
CA LYS A 184 31.33 -31.92 -0.05
C LYS A 184 29.99 -32.20 0.64
N SER A 185 29.36 -31.22 1.22
CA SER A 185 28.02 -31.32 1.84
C SER A 185 26.86 -31.16 0.83
N GLY A 186 27.16 -30.99 -0.47
CA GLY A 186 26.14 -30.80 -1.51
C GLY A 186 25.62 -29.38 -1.68
N GLU A 187 26.24 -28.37 -1.02
CA GLU A 187 25.78 -26.96 -1.08
C GLU A 187 26.38 -26.25 -2.30
N LEU A 188 25.51 -25.68 -3.15
CA LEU A 188 25.90 -24.82 -4.26
C LEU A 188 26.54 -23.54 -3.71
N THR A 189 27.77 -23.27 -4.14
CA THR A 189 28.63 -22.24 -3.53
C THR A 189 29.39 -21.50 -4.62
N LEU A 190 29.58 -20.18 -4.47
CA LEU A 190 30.52 -19.44 -5.29
C LEU A 190 31.89 -19.46 -4.62
N LEU A 191 32.89 -20.11 -5.24
CA LEU A 191 34.30 -20.01 -4.84
C LEU A 191 34.84 -18.66 -5.32
N THR A 192 35.01 -17.75 -4.38
CA THR A 192 35.30 -16.35 -4.68
C THR A 192 36.80 -16.07 -4.71
N ASN A 193 37.25 -15.46 -5.78
CA ASN A 193 38.61 -14.98 -5.93
C ASN A 193 38.73 -13.46 -5.67
N LYS A 194 37.65 -12.67 -5.82
CA LYS A 194 37.66 -11.23 -5.58
C LYS A 194 36.34 -10.76 -4.95
N MET A 195 36.44 -9.80 -4.03
CA MET A 195 35.26 -9.14 -3.50
C MET A 195 35.39 -7.62 -3.52
N THR A 196 34.24 -6.94 -3.56
CA THR A 196 34.11 -5.48 -3.53
C THR A 196 33.06 -5.11 -2.50
N MET A 197 33.41 -4.26 -1.54
CA MET A 197 32.44 -3.66 -0.65
C MET A 197 31.56 -2.71 -1.45
N LEU A 198 30.22 -2.91 -1.39
CA LEU A 198 29.24 -2.06 -2.07
C LEU A 198 28.62 -1.03 -1.13
N ALA A 199 28.31 -1.45 0.09
CA ALA A 199 27.90 -0.56 1.18
C ALA A 199 28.09 -1.27 2.52
N PRO A 200 28.91 -0.71 3.42
CA PRO A 200 29.06 -1.22 4.77
C PRO A 200 27.81 -0.93 5.60
N THR A 201 27.35 -1.89 6.38
CA THR A 201 26.31 -1.64 7.36
C THR A 201 26.86 -0.85 8.54
N MET A 202 26.15 0.21 8.93
CA MET A 202 26.51 1.05 10.07
C MET A 202 25.73 0.69 11.34
N ARG A 203 24.74 -0.19 11.24
CA ARG A 203 23.87 -0.58 12.36
C ARG A 203 23.67 -2.08 12.37
N ILE A 204 23.50 -2.65 13.56
CA ILE A 204 23.19 -4.08 13.72
C ILE A 204 21.79 -4.35 13.15
N ILE A 205 21.72 -5.26 12.18
CA ILE A 205 20.46 -5.73 11.64
C ILE A 205 19.92 -6.83 12.57
N PRO A 206 18.66 -6.76 13.03
CA PRO A 206 18.05 -7.83 13.80
C PRO A 206 18.16 -9.19 13.08
N VAL A 207 18.34 -10.26 13.84
CA VAL A 207 18.39 -11.62 13.27
C VAL A 207 16.97 -12.11 12.97
N GLU A 208 16.05 -11.76 13.83
CA GLU A 208 14.66 -12.22 13.82
C GLU A 208 13.72 -11.09 13.42
N LYS A 209 12.52 -11.46 13.00
CA LYS A 209 11.39 -10.56 12.78
C LYS A 209 11.15 -9.74 14.05
N MET A 210 10.87 -8.46 13.89
CA MET A 210 10.54 -7.58 15.01
C MET A 210 9.16 -7.96 15.60
N ASP A 211 9.10 -8.24 16.91
CA ASP A 211 7.88 -8.72 17.58
C ASP A 211 6.77 -7.65 17.68
N ARG A 212 7.16 -6.37 17.87
CA ARG A 212 6.19 -5.30 18.08
C ARG A 212 5.73 -4.72 16.74
N THR A 213 4.46 -4.87 16.42
CA THR A 213 3.79 -4.40 15.20
C THR A 213 4.02 -2.91 14.95
N GLU A 214 3.89 -2.07 15.97
CA GLU A 214 4.11 -0.63 15.84
C GLU A 214 5.55 -0.29 15.44
N LYS A 215 6.55 -0.98 16.02
CA LYS A 215 7.96 -0.79 15.64
C LYS A 215 8.21 -1.21 14.18
N ARG A 216 7.53 -2.26 13.70
CA ARG A 216 7.59 -2.72 12.30
C ARG A 216 7.09 -1.63 11.35
N TYR A 217 5.98 -0.99 11.66
CA TYR A 217 5.42 0.07 10.81
C TYR A 217 6.30 1.32 10.79
N ARG A 218 6.85 1.74 11.93
CA ARG A 218 7.74 2.91 12.02
C ARG A 218 9.12 2.66 11.41
N LYS A 219 9.60 1.42 11.42
CA LYS A 219 10.89 0.99 10.86
C LYS A 219 10.69 0.01 9.71
N ARG A 220 9.85 0.36 8.77
CA ARG A 220 9.45 -0.52 7.67
C ARG A 220 10.63 -1.08 6.87
N HIS A 221 11.71 -0.32 6.69
CA HIS A 221 12.93 -0.80 6.06
C HIS A 221 13.56 -1.99 6.79
N LEU A 222 13.49 -2.02 8.13
CA LEU A 222 13.97 -3.17 8.91
C LEU A 222 12.97 -4.33 8.85
N ASP A 223 11.68 -4.05 8.91
CA ASP A 223 10.65 -5.07 8.72
C ASP A 223 10.82 -5.77 7.37
N LEU A 224 10.97 -5.01 6.29
CA LEU A 224 11.21 -5.57 4.95
C LEU A 224 12.54 -6.35 4.85
N LEU A 225 13.57 -5.96 5.61
CA LEU A 225 14.84 -6.69 5.63
C LEU A 225 14.74 -8.05 6.34
N THR A 226 13.98 -8.13 7.42
CA THR A 226 13.97 -9.28 8.32
C THR A 226 12.72 -10.15 8.19
N ASN A 227 11.71 -9.69 7.47
CA ASN A 227 10.40 -10.35 7.34
C ASN A 227 10.05 -10.62 5.87
N PRO A 228 10.28 -11.85 5.37
CA PRO A 228 9.90 -12.24 4.03
C PRO A 228 8.39 -12.12 3.75
N GLU A 229 7.55 -12.38 4.78
CA GLU A 229 6.10 -12.27 4.65
C GLU A 229 5.66 -10.84 4.33
N ALA A 230 6.26 -9.83 4.97
CA ALA A 230 5.97 -8.43 4.67
C ALA A 230 6.31 -8.08 3.20
N ARG A 231 7.42 -8.61 2.66
CA ARG A 231 7.75 -8.42 1.23
C ARG A 231 6.75 -9.10 0.30
N SER A 232 6.30 -10.30 0.68
CA SER A 232 5.31 -11.06 -0.09
C SER A 232 3.98 -10.30 -0.25
N ILE A 233 3.50 -9.63 0.83
CA ILE A 233 2.29 -8.80 0.77
C ILE A 233 2.39 -7.73 -0.32
N PHE A 234 3.50 -6.98 -0.35
CA PHE A 234 3.67 -5.91 -1.34
C PHE A 234 3.85 -6.41 -2.78
N ARG A 235 4.45 -7.57 -2.97
CA ARG A 235 4.51 -8.24 -4.29
C ARG A 235 3.11 -8.69 -4.74
N THR A 236 2.34 -9.26 -3.84
CA THR A 236 0.94 -9.63 -4.09
C THR A 236 0.12 -8.40 -4.48
N LYS A 237 0.26 -7.29 -3.74
CA LYS A 237 -0.40 -6.02 -4.07
C LYS A 237 -0.04 -5.54 -5.49
N ALA A 238 1.23 -5.54 -5.84
CA ALA A 238 1.67 -5.16 -7.19
C ALA A 238 1.07 -6.07 -8.27
N ARG A 239 1.02 -7.38 -8.02
CA ARG A 239 0.43 -8.34 -8.96
C ARG A 239 -1.07 -8.15 -9.11
N VAL A 240 -1.80 -7.93 -8.02
CA VAL A 240 -3.25 -7.64 -8.04
C VAL A 240 -3.55 -6.38 -8.86
N LEU A 241 -2.80 -5.30 -8.65
CA LEU A 241 -2.96 -4.08 -9.44
C LEU A 241 -2.77 -4.32 -10.94
N ASN A 242 -1.78 -5.11 -11.32
CA ASN A 242 -1.59 -5.48 -12.73
C ASN A 242 -2.74 -6.34 -13.27
N LEU A 243 -3.26 -7.29 -12.48
CA LEU A 243 -4.39 -8.13 -12.91
C LEU A 243 -5.66 -7.31 -13.10
N ILE A 244 -5.92 -6.30 -12.25
CA ILE A 244 -7.06 -5.39 -12.41
C ILE A 244 -6.90 -4.60 -13.72
N ARG A 245 -5.72 -4.03 -14.01
CA ARG A 245 -5.47 -3.34 -15.28
C ARG A 245 -5.67 -4.26 -16.47
N GLU A 246 -5.04 -5.43 -16.48
CA GLU A 246 -5.18 -6.42 -17.56
C GLU A 246 -6.66 -6.82 -17.80
N PHE A 247 -7.45 -6.91 -16.73
CA PHE A 247 -8.87 -7.27 -16.80
C PHE A 247 -9.72 -6.15 -17.41
N LEU A 248 -9.48 -4.90 -17.01
CA LEU A 248 -10.21 -3.73 -17.50
C LEU A 248 -9.78 -3.36 -18.92
N ASP A 249 -8.49 -3.34 -19.22
CA ASP A 249 -7.95 -3.04 -20.56
C ASP A 249 -8.49 -4.01 -21.61
N LYS A 250 -8.62 -5.31 -21.29
CA LYS A 250 -9.22 -6.32 -22.19
C LYS A 250 -10.71 -6.10 -22.47
N ARG A 251 -11.35 -5.21 -21.71
CA ARG A 251 -12.77 -4.85 -21.85
C ARG A 251 -12.96 -3.43 -22.37
N ASP A 252 -11.92 -2.86 -23.01
CA ASP A 252 -11.89 -1.54 -23.63
C ASP A 252 -12.11 -0.38 -22.63
N PHE A 253 -11.73 -0.55 -21.37
CA PHE A 253 -11.66 0.55 -20.43
C PHE A 253 -10.36 1.35 -20.62
N ILE A 254 -10.46 2.66 -20.48
CA ILE A 254 -9.34 3.60 -20.58
C ILE A 254 -8.90 3.99 -19.16
N GLU A 255 -7.63 3.74 -18.79
CA GLU A 255 -7.07 4.28 -17.55
C GLU A 255 -6.88 5.79 -17.67
N VAL A 256 -7.40 6.52 -16.70
CA VAL A 256 -7.31 7.98 -16.67
C VAL A 256 -6.79 8.46 -15.33
N GLU A 257 -6.34 9.70 -15.27
CA GLU A 257 -5.95 10.39 -14.04
C GLU A 257 -6.80 11.64 -13.86
N THR A 258 -7.46 11.77 -12.72
CA THR A 258 -8.23 12.95 -12.36
C THR A 258 -7.51 13.73 -11.24
N PRO A 259 -7.84 15.02 -11.03
CA PRO A 259 -7.13 15.85 -10.05
C PRO A 259 -7.21 15.30 -8.63
N ILE A 260 -6.08 15.27 -7.92
CA ILE A 260 -6.03 15.03 -6.47
C ILE A 260 -6.37 16.30 -5.69
N LEU A 261 -5.90 17.46 -6.17
CA LEU A 261 -6.25 18.78 -5.63
C LEU A 261 -7.51 19.29 -6.32
N THR A 262 -8.55 19.58 -5.56
CA THR A 262 -9.86 19.99 -6.07
C THR A 262 -10.33 21.29 -5.44
N ASN A 263 -11.11 22.07 -6.18
CA ASN A 263 -11.80 23.26 -5.68
C ASN A 263 -13.15 22.82 -5.12
N GLY A 264 -13.19 22.45 -3.82
CA GLY A 264 -14.40 21.95 -3.20
C GLY A 264 -14.39 20.45 -2.94
N ILE A 265 -15.49 19.96 -2.40
CA ILE A 265 -15.68 18.59 -1.94
C ILE A 265 -16.79 17.96 -2.78
N GLY A 266 -16.63 16.71 -3.20
CA GLY A 266 -17.68 16.00 -3.90
C GLY A 266 -17.32 14.52 -4.13
N GLY A 267 -18.32 13.70 -4.52
CA GLY A 267 -18.14 12.29 -4.86
C GLY A 267 -18.20 11.30 -3.70
N ALA A 268 -18.17 11.74 -2.43
CA ALA A 268 -18.37 10.88 -1.27
C ALA A 268 -18.78 11.66 -0.02
N ASN A 269 -19.44 10.97 0.92
CA ASN A 269 -19.82 11.56 2.20
C ASN A 269 -18.69 11.45 3.25
N ALA A 270 -17.52 12.03 2.95
CA ALA A 270 -16.33 11.97 3.80
C ALA A 270 -15.78 13.36 4.12
N GLU A 271 -15.05 13.50 5.23
CA GLU A 271 -14.39 14.75 5.59
C GLU A 271 -13.09 14.92 4.79
N PRO A 272 -12.85 16.04 4.08
CA PRO A 272 -11.66 16.26 3.27
C PRO A 272 -10.49 16.80 4.08
N PHE A 273 -9.27 16.62 3.56
CA PHE A 273 -8.12 17.42 3.96
C PHE A 273 -8.13 18.73 3.18
N LYS A 274 -8.03 19.87 3.88
CA LYS A 274 -7.97 21.21 3.28
C LYS A 274 -6.51 21.68 3.14
N THR A 275 -6.22 22.43 2.08
CA THR A 275 -4.92 23.02 1.80
C THR A 275 -5.09 24.38 1.13
N HIS A 276 -3.99 25.12 0.87
CA HIS A 276 -4.03 26.44 0.27
C HIS A 276 -3.00 26.56 -0.86
N HIS A 277 -3.42 27.10 -2.01
CA HIS A 277 -2.53 27.41 -3.12
C HIS A 277 -2.08 28.87 -2.98
N ASN A 278 -0.81 29.08 -2.62
CA ASN A 278 -0.30 30.40 -2.25
C ASN A 278 -0.41 31.45 -3.37
N ASP A 279 -0.01 31.11 -4.61
CA ASP A 279 0.03 32.08 -5.71
C ASP A 279 -1.37 32.48 -6.21
N LEU A 280 -2.32 31.54 -6.14
CA LEU A 280 -3.72 31.80 -6.53
C LEU A 280 -4.55 32.32 -5.38
N ALA A 281 -4.03 32.35 -4.15
CA ALA A 281 -4.75 32.64 -2.92
C ALA A 281 -6.07 31.85 -2.82
N LEU A 282 -6.02 30.55 -3.15
CA LEU A 282 -7.18 29.68 -3.30
C LEU A 282 -7.12 28.52 -2.30
N ASP A 283 -8.20 28.36 -1.53
CA ASP A 283 -8.38 27.21 -0.67
C ASP A 283 -8.80 26.00 -1.52
N MET A 284 -8.12 24.90 -1.33
CA MET A 284 -8.34 23.65 -2.06
C MET A 284 -8.52 22.49 -1.09
N SER A 285 -9.02 21.38 -1.60
CA SER A 285 -9.14 20.14 -0.84
C SER A 285 -8.43 18.99 -1.56
N LEU A 286 -7.98 18.00 -0.80
CA LEU A 286 -7.61 16.71 -1.36
C LEU A 286 -8.90 15.91 -1.65
N ARG A 287 -8.98 15.28 -2.80
CA ARG A 287 -10.16 14.50 -3.21
C ARG A 287 -10.49 13.39 -2.24
N VAL A 288 -11.76 13.14 -2.03
CA VAL A 288 -12.31 12.02 -1.23
C VAL A 288 -12.69 10.83 -2.11
N ALA A 289 -12.98 11.06 -3.41
CA ALA A 289 -13.25 10.10 -4.47
C ALA A 289 -13.05 10.77 -5.84
N PRO A 290 -12.76 10.03 -6.93
CA PRO A 290 -12.65 10.55 -8.30
C PRO A 290 -14.00 10.58 -9.04
N GLU A 291 -15.10 10.10 -8.43
CA GLU A 291 -16.39 9.79 -9.02
C GLU A 291 -16.93 10.87 -9.95
N LEU A 292 -17.06 12.13 -9.47
CA LEU A 292 -17.70 13.20 -10.26
C LEU A 292 -16.89 13.54 -11.52
N HIS A 293 -15.58 13.45 -11.45
CA HIS A 293 -14.72 13.65 -12.62
C HIS A 293 -14.86 12.50 -13.62
N LEU A 294 -14.87 11.24 -13.15
CA LEU A 294 -15.02 10.08 -14.03
C LEU A 294 -16.37 10.08 -14.75
N LYS A 295 -17.46 10.43 -14.05
CA LYS A 295 -18.79 10.61 -14.68
C LYS A 295 -18.78 11.74 -15.72
N SER A 296 -18.08 12.83 -15.47
CA SER A 296 -17.93 13.92 -16.43
C SER A 296 -17.22 13.46 -17.71
N LEU A 297 -16.31 12.49 -17.63
CA LEU A 297 -15.65 11.91 -18.80
C LEU A 297 -16.64 11.06 -19.64
N LEU A 298 -17.62 10.39 -19.01
CA LEU A 298 -18.69 9.70 -19.76
C LEU A 298 -19.57 10.70 -20.53
N VAL A 299 -19.88 11.87 -19.94
CA VAL A 299 -20.56 12.96 -20.67
C VAL A 299 -19.71 13.42 -21.85
N GLY A 300 -18.38 13.43 -21.70
CA GLY A 300 -17.43 13.76 -22.76
C GLY A 300 -17.25 12.71 -23.85
N GLY A 301 -17.95 11.56 -23.75
CA GLY A 301 -17.92 10.49 -24.76
C GLY A 301 -16.82 9.43 -24.55
N LEU A 302 -16.21 9.37 -23.36
CA LEU A 302 -15.36 8.24 -22.98
C LEU A 302 -16.23 7.19 -22.30
N ASP A 303 -16.77 6.24 -23.06
CA ASP A 303 -17.82 5.31 -22.61
C ASP A 303 -17.39 4.35 -21.49
N ARG A 304 -16.08 4.09 -21.35
CA ARG A 304 -15.51 3.19 -20.32
C ARG A 304 -14.22 3.76 -19.80
N VAL A 305 -14.22 4.19 -18.56
CA VAL A 305 -13.05 4.79 -17.91
C VAL A 305 -12.79 4.16 -16.55
N TYR A 306 -11.54 4.08 -16.14
CA TYR A 306 -11.17 3.70 -14.79
C TYR A 306 -9.99 4.50 -14.27
N GLU A 307 -9.87 4.60 -12.97
CA GLU A 307 -8.73 5.18 -12.28
C GLU A 307 -8.33 4.31 -11.08
N ILE A 308 -7.03 4.03 -10.97
CA ILE A 308 -6.44 3.45 -9.77
C ILE A 308 -5.63 4.54 -9.09
N GLY A 309 -6.13 5.06 -7.95
CA GLY A 309 -5.53 6.23 -7.33
C GLY A 309 -5.68 6.30 -5.82
N ARG A 310 -5.03 7.32 -5.25
CA ARG A 310 -5.12 7.63 -3.83
C ARG A 310 -6.35 8.49 -3.55
N GLN A 311 -7.04 8.11 -2.46
CA GLN A 311 -8.12 8.88 -1.88
C GLN A 311 -7.74 9.34 -0.48
N PHE A 312 -8.31 10.48 -0.05
CA PHE A 312 -7.93 11.16 1.18
C PHE A 312 -9.19 11.47 1.99
N ARG A 313 -9.34 10.82 3.16
CA ARG A 313 -10.47 11.04 4.07
C ARG A 313 -9.94 11.38 5.45
N ASN A 314 -10.23 12.58 5.94
CA ASN A 314 -9.77 13.09 7.23
C ASN A 314 -10.64 12.53 8.38
N GLU A 315 -10.55 11.21 8.54
CA GLU A 315 -11.38 10.42 9.46
C GLU A 315 -10.51 9.67 10.47
N GLY A 316 -11.13 8.86 11.31
CA GLY A 316 -10.44 8.06 12.32
C GLY A 316 -9.49 7.01 11.73
N ILE A 317 -8.42 6.70 12.46
CA ILE A 317 -7.48 5.63 12.10
C ILE A 317 -7.78 4.42 12.97
N ASP A 318 -8.15 3.30 12.33
CA ASP A 318 -8.39 2.01 12.99
C ASP A 318 -7.73 0.86 12.23
N GLU A 319 -8.25 -0.37 12.38
CA GLU A 319 -7.72 -1.55 11.71
C GLU A 319 -8.04 -1.59 10.21
N ASN A 320 -9.18 -0.99 9.79
CA ASN A 320 -9.69 -1.02 8.43
C ASN A 320 -9.59 0.33 7.71
N HIS A 321 -9.25 1.42 8.43
CA HIS A 321 -9.23 2.78 7.92
C HIS A 321 -7.87 3.46 8.10
N ASN A 322 -7.40 4.07 7.03
CA ASN A 322 -6.24 4.96 7.00
C ASN A 322 -6.61 6.24 6.26
N PRO A 323 -6.16 7.42 6.68
CA PRO A 323 -6.55 8.68 6.05
C PRO A 323 -6.23 8.78 4.57
N GLU A 324 -5.22 8.04 4.12
CA GLU A 324 -4.81 7.90 2.74
C GLU A 324 -4.85 6.42 2.36
N PHE A 325 -5.62 6.07 1.32
CA PHE A 325 -5.78 4.69 0.85
C PHE A 325 -5.88 4.63 -0.66
N THR A 326 -5.78 3.44 -1.24
CA THR A 326 -5.88 3.22 -2.68
C THR A 326 -7.24 2.60 -3.02
N SER A 327 -7.95 3.19 -3.98
CA SER A 327 -9.12 2.59 -4.62
C SER A 327 -8.87 2.37 -6.12
N CYS A 328 -9.66 1.49 -6.72
CA CYS A 328 -9.91 1.45 -8.14
C CYS A 328 -11.39 1.76 -8.35
N GLU A 329 -11.67 2.75 -9.20
CA GLU A 329 -13.04 3.08 -9.60
C GLU A 329 -13.14 3.01 -11.11
N PHE A 330 -14.24 2.45 -11.63
CA PHE A 330 -14.54 2.48 -13.04
C PHE A 330 -16.02 2.83 -13.29
N TYR A 331 -16.27 3.42 -14.46
CA TYR A 331 -17.58 3.84 -14.89
C TYR A 331 -17.80 3.38 -16.33
N MET A 332 -18.99 2.86 -16.60
CA MET A 332 -19.35 2.26 -17.89
C MET A 332 -20.70 2.80 -18.37
N ALA A 333 -20.70 3.43 -19.53
CA ALA A 333 -21.90 3.89 -20.19
C ALA A 333 -22.75 2.71 -20.72
N TYR A 334 -24.07 2.93 -20.80
CA TYR A 334 -25.06 1.98 -21.30
C TYR A 334 -25.15 0.69 -20.51
N SER A 335 -24.92 0.76 -19.18
CA SER A 335 -24.91 -0.37 -18.25
C SER A 335 -25.67 -0.03 -16.98
N ASP A 336 -26.02 -1.05 -16.22
CA ASP A 336 -26.66 -0.91 -14.91
C ASP A 336 -25.96 -1.78 -13.83
N TYR A 337 -26.46 -1.71 -12.60
CA TYR A 337 -25.88 -2.46 -11.47
C TYR A 337 -25.84 -3.98 -11.65
N LYS A 338 -26.74 -4.54 -12.49
CA LYS A 338 -26.77 -5.99 -12.76
C LYS A 338 -25.59 -6.43 -13.59
N ASP A 339 -25.19 -5.61 -14.56
CA ASP A 339 -23.97 -5.85 -15.35
C ASP A 339 -22.74 -5.87 -14.43
N LEU A 340 -22.72 -4.97 -13.42
CA LEU A 340 -21.61 -4.87 -12.47
C LEU A 340 -21.55 -6.04 -11.48
N LEU A 341 -22.67 -6.70 -11.14
CA LEU A 341 -22.65 -7.91 -10.33
C LEU A 341 -21.79 -9.00 -11.00
N GLY A 342 -22.09 -9.33 -12.26
CA GLY A 342 -21.34 -10.32 -13.03
C GLY A 342 -19.87 -9.91 -13.23
N LEU A 343 -19.63 -8.63 -13.56
CA LEU A 343 -18.28 -8.13 -13.76
C LEU A 343 -17.42 -8.21 -12.47
N THR A 344 -18.05 -7.99 -11.30
CA THR A 344 -17.41 -8.13 -10.00
C THR A 344 -17.00 -9.58 -9.72
N GLU A 345 -17.90 -10.52 -9.97
CA GLU A 345 -17.64 -11.95 -9.83
C GLU A 345 -16.49 -12.40 -10.74
N ASP A 346 -16.56 -12.02 -12.02
CA ASP A 346 -15.51 -12.31 -13.01
C ASP A 346 -14.12 -11.78 -12.58
N LEU A 347 -14.05 -10.52 -12.13
CA LEU A 347 -12.80 -9.89 -11.71
C LEU A 347 -12.19 -10.59 -10.50
N LEU A 348 -12.99 -10.82 -9.47
CA LEU A 348 -12.49 -11.43 -8.23
C LEU A 348 -12.10 -12.90 -8.43
N SER A 349 -12.91 -13.66 -9.21
CA SER A 349 -12.57 -15.03 -9.60
C SER A 349 -11.27 -15.08 -10.40
N HIS A 350 -11.08 -14.17 -11.36
CA HIS A 350 -9.85 -14.08 -12.15
C HIS A 350 -8.64 -13.82 -11.27
N ILE A 351 -8.70 -12.81 -10.38
CA ILE A 351 -7.60 -12.47 -9.46
C ILE A 351 -7.27 -13.67 -8.58
N ALA A 352 -8.27 -14.26 -7.92
CA ALA A 352 -8.07 -15.40 -7.03
C ALA A 352 -7.52 -16.61 -7.80
N GLY A 353 -8.04 -16.92 -8.99
CA GLY A 353 -7.58 -18.02 -9.82
C GLY A 353 -6.11 -17.90 -10.24
N VAL A 354 -5.67 -16.71 -10.67
CA VAL A 354 -4.27 -16.47 -11.04
C VAL A 354 -3.35 -16.54 -9.83
N LEU A 355 -3.73 -15.93 -8.71
CA LEU A 355 -2.89 -15.91 -7.51
C LEU A 355 -2.73 -17.31 -6.89
N SER A 356 -3.74 -18.18 -6.97
CA SER A 356 -3.67 -19.56 -6.45
C SER A 356 -2.61 -20.42 -7.16
N GLN A 357 -2.23 -20.07 -8.39
CA GLN A 357 -1.24 -20.78 -9.21
C GLN A 357 0.20 -20.31 -8.99
N LEU A 358 0.41 -19.22 -8.24
CA LEU A 358 1.75 -18.64 -8.05
C LEU A 358 2.51 -19.33 -6.89
N PRO A 359 3.70 -19.93 -7.15
CA PRO A 359 4.46 -20.64 -6.13
C PRO A 359 5.00 -19.74 -5.01
N SER A 360 5.07 -18.42 -5.25
CA SER A 360 5.73 -17.45 -4.38
C SER A 360 4.81 -16.76 -3.36
N THR A 361 3.59 -17.22 -3.19
CA THR A 361 2.63 -16.67 -2.21
C THR A 361 2.45 -17.64 -1.03
N PRO A 362 3.37 -17.68 -0.05
CA PRO A 362 3.41 -18.71 0.98
C PRO A 362 2.15 -18.79 1.86
N ASN A 363 1.37 -17.70 1.96
CA ASN A 363 0.15 -17.63 2.75
C ASN A 363 -1.14 -17.83 1.94
N LEU A 364 -1.01 -18.02 0.63
CA LEU A 364 -2.12 -18.26 -0.29
C LEU A 364 -2.40 -19.77 -0.51
N ASN A 365 -1.75 -20.65 0.29
CA ASN A 365 -1.86 -22.09 0.13
C ASN A 365 -3.30 -22.60 0.22
N ALA A 366 -3.52 -23.67 -0.54
CA ALA A 366 -4.73 -24.41 -0.89
C ALA A 366 -5.79 -24.72 0.20
N ASN A 367 -5.62 -24.28 1.43
CA ASN A 367 -6.60 -24.43 2.53
C ASN A 367 -7.29 -23.10 2.90
N ASN A 368 -7.29 -22.11 2.00
CA ASN A 368 -7.99 -20.87 2.25
C ASN A 368 -9.43 -20.95 1.71
N ILE A 369 -10.35 -21.38 2.57
CA ILE A 369 -11.80 -21.47 2.29
C ILE A 369 -12.34 -20.19 1.64
N LEU A 370 -11.76 -19.02 1.96
CA LEU A 370 -12.15 -17.75 1.39
C LEU A 370 -11.76 -17.62 -0.09
N TYR A 371 -10.57 -18.12 -0.46
CA TYR A 371 -10.13 -18.17 -1.86
C TYR A 371 -11.03 -19.07 -2.70
N GLU A 372 -11.35 -20.26 -2.18
CA GLU A 372 -12.27 -21.19 -2.83
C GLU A 372 -13.61 -20.53 -3.11
N LYS A 373 -14.11 -19.75 -2.16
CA LYS A 373 -15.39 -19.03 -2.31
C LYS A 373 -15.34 -17.84 -3.27
N LEU A 374 -14.19 -17.18 -3.41
CA LEU A 374 -14.00 -16.12 -4.41
C LEU A 374 -13.91 -16.68 -5.83
N VAL A 375 -13.40 -17.90 -5.99
CA VAL A 375 -13.25 -18.55 -7.30
C VAL A 375 -14.56 -19.19 -7.79
N ASP A 376 -15.55 -19.37 -6.90
CA ASP A 376 -16.78 -20.12 -7.18
C ASP A 376 -18.05 -19.22 -7.09
N PRO A 377 -18.31 -18.34 -8.09
CA PRO A 377 -19.59 -17.64 -8.20
C PRO A 377 -20.73 -18.63 -8.59
N PRO A 378 -22.01 -18.25 -8.43
CA PRO A 378 -22.49 -16.92 -8.03
C PRO A 378 -22.40 -16.68 -6.52
N TYR A 379 -22.10 -15.42 -6.15
CA TYR A 379 -22.06 -15.03 -4.74
C TYR A 379 -23.48 -14.87 -4.18
N ARG A 380 -23.60 -15.08 -2.86
CA ARG A 380 -24.85 -14.90 -2.13
C ARG A 380 -25.36 -13.47 -2.30
N GLN A 381 -26.69 -13.29 -2.44
CA GLN A 381 -27.38 -12.00 -2.49
C GLN A 381 -28.36 -11.87 -1.34
N ILE A 382 -28.35 -10.72 -0.67
CA ILE A 382 -29.32 -10.34 0.37
C ILE A 382 -29.79 -8.90 0.12
N HIS A 383 -30.92 -8.53 0.68
CA HIS A 383 -31.47 -7.17 0.61
C HIS A 383 -31.19 -6.42 1.91
N PHE A 384 -30.80 -5.14 1.83
CA PHE A 384 -30.40 -4.34 2.97
C PHE A 384 -31.46 -4.31 4.09
N ILE A 385 -32.69 -3.87 3.79
CA ILE A 385 -33.79 -3.79 4.79
C ILE A 385 -34.14 -5.17 5.32
N SER A 386 -34.36 -6.16 4.46
CA SER A 386 -34.75 -7.51 4.88
C SER A 386 -33.69 -8.19 5.78
N SER A 387 -32.43 -7.86 5.59
CA SER A 387 -31.37 -8.37 6.47
C SER A 387 -31.42 -7.73 7.87
N LEU A 388 -31.76 -6.45 7.96
CA LEU A 388 -31.99 -5.77 9.24
C LEU A 388 -33.25 -6.27 9.93
N GLU A 389 -34.34 -6.51 9.18
CA GLU A 389 -35.56 -7.13 9.73
C GLU A 389 -35.27 -8.51 10.33
N SER A 390 -34.49 -9.32 9.62
CA SER A 390 -34.08 -10.65 10.09
C SER A 390 -33.21 -10.56 11.35
N ALA A 391 -32.29 -9.57 11.43
CA ALA A 391 -31.37 -9.40 12.55
C ALA A 391 -32.08 -8.81 13.80
N THR A 392 -33.10 -7.95 13.60
CA THR A 392 -33.78 -7.24 14.71
C THR A 392 -35.08 -7.95 15.15
N GLY A 393 -35.66 -8.79 14.31
CA GLY A 393 -36.99 -9.37 14.48
C GLY A 393 -38.14 -8.34 14.36
N MET A 394 -37.87 -7.17 13.77
CA MET A 394 -38.84 -6.07 13.63
C MET A 394 -39.09 -5.82 12.15
N ILE A 395 -40.34 -5.53 11.79
CA ILE A 395 -40.73 -5.10 10.44
C ILE A 395 -40.41 -3.61 10.31
N PHE A 396 -39.70 -3.25 9.26
CA PHE A 396 -39.36 -1.86 8.96
C PHE A 396 -40.50 -1.16 8.21
N PRO A 397 -40.59 0.18 8.30
CA PRO A 397 -41.49 0.97 7.45
C PRO A 397 -41.19 0.73 5.97
N ASN A 398 -42.13 1.09 5.07
CA ASN A 398 -41.83 1.04 3.65
C ASN A 398 -40.58 1.88 3.31
N PRO A 399 -39.74 1.41 2.37
CA PRO A 399 -38.48 2.14 2.05
C PRO A 399 -38.68 3.59 1.62
N ASP A 400 -39.79 3.94 1.00
CA ASP A 400 -40.16 5.30 0.60
C ASP A 400 -40.53 6.22 1.79
N GLU A 401 -40.85 5.65 2.94
CA GLU A 401 -41.10 6.37 4.20
C GLU A 401 -39.82 6.55 5.00
N ILE A 402 -38.72 5.84 4.65
CA ILE A 402 -37.42 5.90 5.32
C ILE A 402 -36.57 7.02 4.69
N THR A 403 -36.88 8.26 5.05
CA THR A 403 -36.15 9.45 4.59
C THR A 403 -35.43 10.16 5.73
N ASP A 404 -34.43 10.97 5.43
CA ASP A 404 -33.72 11.77 6.45
C ASP A 404 -34.61 12.88 7.06
N GLU A 405 -35.70 13.22 6.40
CA GLU A 405 -36.66 14.25 6.81
C GLU A 405 -37.81 13.67 7.64
N SER A 406 -37.92 12.33 7.77
CA SER A 406 -39.00 11.66 8.50
C SER A 406 -38.67 11.49 9.98
N ASP A 407 -39.29 12.30 10.84
CA ASP A 407 -39.17 12.15 12.30
C ASP A 407 -39.65 10.77 12.77
N GLU A 408 -40.65 10.19 12.11
CA GLU A 408 -41.18 8.86 12.42
C GLU A 408 -40.12 7.76 12.16
N ALA A 409 -39.46 7.82 11.01
CA ALA A 409 -38.36 6.91 10.69
C ALA A 409 -37.19 7.05 11.68
N VAL A 410 -36.78 8.30 11.99
CA VAL A 410 -35.71 8.56 12.97
C VAL A 410 -36.06 8.02 14.35
N ASN A 411 -37.31 8.21 14.81
CA ASN A 411 -37.77 7.72 16.11
C ASN A 411 -37.82 6.19 16.16
N PHE A 412 -38.35 5.53 15.12
CA PHE A 412 -38.39 4.08 15.01
C PHE A 412 -36.97 3.48 15.06
N LEU A 413 -36.07 3.98 14.22
CA LEU A 413 -34.70 3.50 14.13
C LEU A 413 -33.87 3.81 15.39
N SER A 414 -34.13 4.95 16.04
CA SER A 414 -33.50 5.30 17.32
C SER A 414 -33.90 4.33 18.42
N ALA A 415 -35.19 3.95 18.48
CA ALA A 415 -35.66 2.95 19.43
C ALA A 415 -35.01 1.57 19.20
N LEU A 416 -34.75 1.20 17.94
CA LEU A 416 -33.98 -0.01 17.62
C LEU A 416 -32.54 0.06 18.10
N CYS A 417 -31.87 1.22 17.91
CA CYS A 417 -30.53 1.44 18.43
C CYS A 417 -30.48 1.33 19.96
N ASP A 418 -31.42 1.92 20.65
CA ASP A 418 -31.49 1.88 22.12
C ASP A 418 -31.71 0.43 22.60
N LYS A 419 -32.60 -0.33 21.95
CA LYS A 419 -32.82 -1.77 22.23
C LYS A 419 -31.57 -2.62 21.99
N SER A 420 -30.76 -2.26 21.01
CA SER A 420 -29.53 -2.97 20.63
C SER A 420 -28.26 -2.42 21.30
N GLU A 421 -28.40 -1.46 22.23
CA GLU A 421 -27.31 -0.78 22.93
C GLU A 421 -26.31 -0.07 21.99
N ILE A 422 -26.79 0.38 20.82
CA ILE A 422 -25.98 1.03 19.78
C ILE A 422 -26.04 2.54 19.93
N LYS A 423 -24.88 3.20 20.16
CA LYS A 423 -24.79 4.65 20.30
C LYS A 423 -24.54 5.32 18.94
N VAL A 424 -25.38 6.27 18.57
CA VAL A 424 -25.26 7.09 17.35
C VAL A 424 -25.11 8.56 17.75
N LYS A 425 -24.06 9.24 17.27
CA LYS A 425 -23.74 10.63 17.63
C LYS A 425 -24.68 11.66 16.98
N LYS A 426 -24.94 11.53 15.67
CA LYS A 426 -25.90 12.33 14.91
C LYS A 426 -27.04 11.41 14.45
N LYS A 427 -28.28 11.74 14.82
CA LYS A 427 -29.44 10.91 14.56
C LYS A 427 -30.10 11.28 13.23
N THR A 428 -29.44 11.07 12.10
CA THR A 428 -30.08 11.05 10.78
C THR A 428 -30.40 9.60 10.41
N THR A 429 -31.46 9.40 9.66
CA THR A 429 -31.93 8.07 9.22
C THR A 429 -30.81 7.26 8.57
N SER A 430 -30.07 7.88 7.65
CA SER A 430 -28.94 7.27 6.94
C SER A 430 -27.84 6.78 7.90
N LYS A 431 -27.45 7.60 8.89
CA LYS A 431 -26.41 7.22 9.87
C LYS A 431 -26.84 6.16 10.87
N ILE A 432 -28.13 6.15 11.21
CA ILE A 432 -28.67 5.12 12.11
C ILE A 432 -28.70 3.77 11.36
N LEU A 433 -29.20 3.75 10.13
CA LEU A 433 -29.22 2.56 9.28
C LEU A 433 -27.82 1.98 9.07
N ASP A 434 -26.86 2.80 8.68
CA ASP A 434 -25.45 2.42 8.54
C ASP A 434 -24.92 1.76 9.82
N LYS A 435 -25.18 2.39 10.98
CA LYS A 435 -24.70 1.88 12.26
C LYS A 435 -25.39 0.59 12.70
N LEU A 436 -26.69 0.45 12.44
CA LEU A 436 -27.43 -0.79 12.70
C LEU A 436 -26.88 -1.92 11.83
N PHE A 437 -26.71 -1.67 10.54
CA PHE A 437 -26.19 -2.65 9.59
C PHE A 437 -24.78 -3.11 9.97
N SER A 438 -23.89 -2.15 10.22
CA SER A 438 -22.50 -2.42 10.61
C SER A 438 -22.37 -3.22 11.92
N LYS A 439 -23.34 -3.16 12.81
CA LYS A 439 -23.29 -3.89 14.09
C LYS A 439 -24.01 -5.21 14.08
N LEU A 440 -25.09 -5.32 13.33
CA LEU A 440 -26.00 -6.47 13.39
C LEU A 440 -25.86 -7.42 12.20
N VAL A 441 -25.45 -6.92 11.03
CA VAL A 441 -25.43 -7.71 9.79
C VAL A 441 -24.02 -7.95 9.27
N GLU A 442 -23.18 -6.91 9.14
CA GLU A 442 -21.82 -7.05 8.59
C GLU A 442 -20.99 -8.18 9.22
N PRO A 443 -20.95 -8.37 10.57
CA PRO A 443 -20.14 -9.41 11.19
C PRO A 443 -20.51 -10.85 10.77
N GLU A 444 -21.75 -11.05 10.30
CA GLU A 444 -22.25 -12.34 9.84
C GLU A 444 -21.92 -12.63 8.36
N LEU A 445 -21.43 -11.63 7.62
CA LEU A 445 -21.14 -11.73 6.19
C LEU A 445 -19.72 -12.27 5.94
N ILE A 446 -19.49 -13.52 6.33
CA ILE A 446 -18.16 -14.17 6.20
C ILE A 446 -17.85 -14.56 4.76
N SER A 447 -18.83 -15.16 4.05
CA SER A 447 -18.68 -15.51 2.63
C SER A 447 -18.95 -14.31 1.75
N PRO A 448 -18.43 -14.27 0.50
CA PRO A 448 -18.76 -13.22 -0.44
C PRO A 448 -20.29 -13.07 -0.56
N THR A 449 -20.80 -11.90 -0.21
CA THR A 449 -22.25 -11.63 -0.16
C THR A 449 -22.51 -10.23 -0.70
N PHE A 450 -23.31 -10.14 -1.75
CA PHE A 450 -23.85 -8.89 -2.23
C PHE A 450 -25.02 -8.45 -1.35
N VAL A 451 -24.95 -7.24 -0.84
CA VAL A 451 -26.04 -6.54 -0.16
C VAL A 451 -26.65 -5.55 -1.15
N LEU A 452 -27.89 -5.78 -1.55
CA LEU A 452 -28.56 -5.00 -2.58
C LEU A 452 -29.61 -4.06 -1.99
N HIS A 453 -30.00 -3.08 -2.79
CA HIS A 453 -31.18 -2.26 -2.59
C HIS A 453 -31.15 -1.45 -1.30
N HIS A 454 -30.08 -0.64 -1.15
CA HIS A 454 -29.95 0.31 -0.04
C HIS A 454 -31.03 1.41 -0.14
N PRO A 455 -31.56 1.90 0.99
CA PRO A 455 -32.49 3.04 0.99
C PRO A 455 -31.91 4.28 0.31
N MET A 456 -32.74 5.03 -0.41
CA MET A 456 -32.33 6.22 -1.17
C MET A 456 -31.66 7.28 -0.30
N CYS A 457 -32.05 7.45 0.97
CA CYS A 457 -31.41 8.37 1.90
C CYS A 457 -29.90 8.09 2.14
N MET A 458 -29.45 6.86 1.85
CA MET A 458 -28.03 6.48 1.93
C MET A 458 -27.27 6.62 0.60
N CYS A 459 -27.96 6.96 -0.51
CA CYS A 459 -27.45 6.80 -1.87
C CYS A 459 -27.66 8.05 -2.75
N PRO A 460 -27.04 9.20 -2.45
CA PRO A 460 -27.35 10.46 -3.13
C PRO A 460 -26.90 10.55 -4.59
N LEU A 461 -26.05 9.64 -5.03
CA LEU A 461 -25.48 9.59 -6.39
C LEU A 461 -26.00 8.39 -7.21
N ALA A 462 -26.73 7.47 -6.55
CA ALA A 462 -27.29 6.30 -7.19
C ALA A 462 -28.72 6.57 -7.68
N LYS A 463 -29.10 5.86 -8.74
CA LYS A 463 -30.45 5.93 -9.30
C LYS A 463 -31.44 5.14 -8.45
N GLU A 464 -32.66 5.69 -8.28
CA GLU A 464 -33.76 4.96 -7.65
C GLU A 464 -34.11 3.69 -8.45
N HIS A 465 -34.46 2.64 -7.73
CA HIS A 465 -34.80 1.36 -8.33
C HIS A 465 -36.03 1.48 -9.24
N ARG A 466 -35.95 0.90 -10.45
CA ARG A 466 -36.93 1.03 -11.55
C ARG A 466 -38.33 0.54 -11.22
N SER A 467 -38.51 -0.25 -10.16
CA SER A 467 -39.80 -0.89 -9.82
C SER A 467 -40.19 -0.75 -8.35
N ILE A 468 -39.27 -0.41 -7.46
CA ILE A 468 -39.49 -0.33 -6.02
C ILE A 468 -39.07 1.05 -5.56
N LYS A 469 -40.01 1.83 -5.04
CA LYS A 469 -39.74 3.18 -4.54
C LYS A 469 -38.95 3.15 -3.23
N GLY A 470 -38.16 4.20 -2.99
CA GLY A 470 -37.44 4.41 -1.76
C GLY A 470 -36.12 3.60 -1.63
N ILE A 471 -35.83 2.72 -2.59
CA ILE A 471 -34.56 1.99 -2.65
C ILE A 471 -33.76 2.33 -3.91
N SER A 472 -32.46 2.10 -3.86
CA SER A 472 -31.55 2.37 -4.96
C SER A 472 -31.15 1.12 -5.73
N GLU A 473 -30.75 1.27 -6.99
CA GLU A 473 -30.07 0.24 -7.77
C GLU A 473 -28.58 0.20 -7.38
N ARG A 474 -28.31 -0.15 -6.12
CA ARG A 474 -26.98 -0.22 -5.52
C ARG A 474 -26.73 -1.58 -4.91
N PHE A 475 -25.49 -2.03 -4.97
CA PHE A 475 -25.00 -3.12 -4.15
C PHE A 475 -23.66 -2.79 -3.50
N GLU A 476 -23.40 -3.43 -2.38
CA GLU A 476 -22.10 -3.54 -1.75
C GLU A 476 -21.71 -5.02 -1.65
N LEU A 477 -20.44 -5.34 -1.87
CA LEU A 477 -19.92 -6.69 -1.65
C LEU A 477 -19.17 -6.73 -0.33
N PHE A 478 -19.65 -7.60 0.55
CA PHE A 478 -19.00 -7.91 1.82
C PHE A 478 -18.32 -9.27 1.76
N VAL A 479 -17.11 -9.33 2.33
CA VAL A 479 -16.35 -10.57 2.51
C VAL A 479 -15.65 -10.51 3.85
N ASN A 480 -15.83 -11.53 4.67
CA ASN A 480 -15.27 -11.62 6.02
C ASN A 480 -15.62 -10.40 6.91
N GLY A 481 -16.88 -9.95 6.85
CA GLY A 481 -17.37 -8.79 7.59
C GLY A 481 -16.79 -7.44 7.13
N MET A 482 -16.25 -7.37 5.93
CA MET A 482 -15.61 -6.16 5.40
C MET A 482 -16.18 -5.81 4.03
N GLU A 483 -16.65 -4.58 3.86
CA GLU A 483 -17.04 -4.03 2.57
C GLU A 483 -15.81 -3.92 1.67
N ILE A 484 -15.85 -4.59 0.51
CA ILE A 484 -14.77 -4.61 -0.49
C ILE A 484 -15.15 -3.78 -1.71
N VAL A 485 -16.41 -3.88 -2.18
CA VAL A 485 -16.91 -3.23 -3.39
C VAL A 485 -18.19 -2.46 -3.08
N ASN A 486 -18.32 -1.30 -3.73
CA ASN A 486 -19.53 -0.49 -3.78
C ASN A 486 -19.82 -0.14 -5.25
N ALA A 487 -21.06 -0.37 -5.69
CA ALA A 487 -21.44 -0.16 -7.09
C ALA A 487 -22.93 0.14 -7.24
N TYR A 488 -23.28 0.93 -8.25
CA TYR A 488 -24.67 1.30 -8.51
C TYR A 488 -24.91 1.76 -9.95
N THR A 489 -26.20 1.78 -10.34
CA THR A 489 -26.66 2.51 -11.52
C THR A 489 -26.60 4.01 -11.21
N GLU A 490 -25.99 4.78 -12.07
CA GLU A 490 -25.74 6.20 -11.87
C GLU A 490 -26.99 7.05 -12.01
N LEU A 491 -27.17 8.00 -11.09
CA LEU A 491 -28.17 9.04 -11.22
C LEU A 491 -27.75 9.97 -12.37
N ASN A 492 -28.54 9.99 -13.44
CA ASN A 492 -28.25 10.77 -14.65
C ASN A 492 -29.28 11.86 -14.94
N ASP A 493 -30.20 12.12 -14.01
CA ASP A 493 -31.16 13.24 -14.07
C ASP A 493 -30.54 14.46 -13.34
N PRO A 494 -30.24 15.55 -14.04
CA PRO A 494 -29.61 16.74 -13.43
C PRO A 494 -30.53 17.44 -12.43
N LEU A 495 -31.86 17.34 -12.58
CA LEU A 495 -32.81 17.97 -11.65
C LEU A 495 -32.85 17.22 -10.33
N GLU A 496 -32.98 15.89 -10.39
CA GLU A 496 -32.95 15.06 -9.20
C GLU A 496 -31.58 15.12 -8.49
N GLN A 497 -30.48 15.09 -9.25
CA GLN A 497 -29.14 15.19 -8.69
C GLN A 497 -28.92 16.52 -7.93
N ARG A 498 -29.49 17.63 -8.45
CA ARG A 498 -29.47 18.94 -7.76
C ARG A 498 -30.18 18.86 -6.41
N LEU A 499 -31.39 18.27 -6.39
CA LEU A 499 -32.14 18.08 -5.15
C LEU A 499 -31.40 17.23 -4.13
N GLN A 500 -30.74 16.16 -4.58
CA GLN A 500 -29.94 15.31 -3.69
C GLN A 500 -28.73 16.08 -3.09
N PHE A 501 -28.05 16.92 -3.85
CA PHE A 501 -26.96 17.75 -3.33
C PHE A 501 -27.48 18.82 -2.36
N GLU A 502 -28.59 19.46 -2.65
CA GLU A 502 -29.21 20.46 -1.75
C GLU A 502 -29.59 19.83 -0.40
N ARG A 503 -30.15 18.61 -0.39
CA ARG A 503 -30.42 17.83 0.82
C ARG A 503 -29.14 17.51 1.60
N GLN A 504 -28.07 17.14 0.92
CA GLN A 504 -26.78 16.86 1.58
C GLN A 504 -26.17 18.10 2.24
N ILE A 505 -26.25 19.27 1.56
CA ILE A 505 -25.75 20.54 2.09
C ILE A 505 -26.51 20.91 3.36
N HIS A 506 -27.85 20.80 3.33
CA HIS A 506 -28.69 21.07 4.48
C HIS A 506 -28.34 20.17 5.69
N ASN A 507 -28.14 18.89 5.45
CA ASN A 507 -27.81 17.92 6.50
C ASN A 507 -26.39 18.07 7.10
N LYS A 508 -25.45 18.68 6.35
CA LYS A 508 -24.06 18.88 6.79
C LYS A 508 -23.76 20.23 7.40
N GLU A 509 -24.69 21.21 7.37
CA GLU A 509 -24.44 22.61 7.73
C GLU A 509 -23.24 23.21 6.94
N MET A 510 -23.04 22.77 5.69
CA MET A 510 -21.93 23.24 4.84
C MET A 510 -22.29 24.58 4.18
N GLU A 511 -21.28 25.43 4.00
CA GLU A 511 -21.45 26.63 3.19
C GLU A 511 -21.45 26.29 1.69
N MET A 512 -22.31 26.94 0.89
CA MET A 512 -22.39 26.76 -0.57
C MET A 512 -21.06 27.01 -1.32
N LYS A 513 -20.09 27.65 -0.69
CA LYS A 513 -18.76 27.93 -1.27
C LYS A 513 -17.89 26.69 -1.43
N ASP A 514 -18.14 25.64 -0.64
CA ASP A 514 -17.36 24.40 -0.64
C ASP A 514 -17.83 23.39 -1.72
N CYS A 515 -18.81 23.75 -2.58
CA CYS A 515 -19.50 22.85 -3.52
C CYS A 515 -19.15 23.08 -5.00
N ASP A 516 -18.00 23.65 -5.32
CA ASP A 516 -17.69 23.99 -6.72
C ASP A 516 -17.54 22.76 -7.62
N VAL A 517 -17.04 21.62 -7.11
CA VAL A 517 -16.95 20.36 -7.88
C VAL A 517 -18.34 19.83 -8.19
N GLU A 518 -19.28 19.89 -7.24
CA GLU A 518 -20.68 19.48 -7.43
C GLU A 518 -21.39 20.36 -8.46
N LYS A 519 -21.17 21.67 -8.44
CA LYS A 519 -21.71 22.61 -9.44
C LYS A 519 -21.16 22.34 -10.83
N GLN A 520 -19.86 22.06 -10.96
CA GLN A 520 -19.24 21.70 -12.23
C GLN A 520 -19.81 20.38 -12.77
N PHE A 521 -20.04 19.42 -11.89
CA PHE A 521 -20.66 18.15 -12.25
C PHE A 521 -22.12 18.33 -12.70
N LEU A 522 -22.94 19.14 -11.99
CA LEU A 522 -24.30 19.44 -12.41
C LEU A 522 -24.33 20.10 -13.81
N ASN A 523 -23.43 21.04 -14.07
CA ASN A 523 -23.28 21.61 -15.41
C ASN A 523 -22.94 20.55 -16.45
N ALA A 524 -22.06 19.59 -16.13
CA ALA A 524 -21.75 18.48 -17.04
C ALA A 524 -22.99 17.60 -17.29
N LEU A 525 -23.75 17.26 -16.24
CA LEU A 525 -24.98 16.46 -16.37
C LEU A 525 -26.02 17.10 -17.31
N GLU A 526 -26.11 18.42 -17.34
CA GLU A 526 -27.03 19.14 -18.23
C GLU A 526 -26.72 18.93 -19.72
N TYR A 527 -25.51 18.48 -20.09
CA TYR A 527 -25.16 18.06 -21.45
C TYR A 527 -25.56 16.60 -21.75
N GLY A 528 -26.02 15.86 -20.74
CA GLY A 528 -26.51 14.49 -20.90
C GLY A 528 -25.50 13.43 -20.50
N LEU A 529 -25.66 12.85 -19.30
CA LEU A 529 -24.99 11.63 -18.92
C LEU A 529 -25.77 10.43 -19.48
N PRO A 530 -25.16 9.55 -20.29
CA PRO A 530 -25.84 8.34 -20.74
C PRO A 530 -26.24 7.48 -19.53
N PRO A 531 -27.22 6.56 -19.67
CA PRO A 531 -27.41 5.51 -18.66
C PRO A 531 -26.07 4.85 -18.38
N ALA A 532 -25.66 4.79 -17.12
CA ALA A 532 -24.30 4.35 -16.77
C ALA A 532 -24.30 3.64 -15.43
N ALA A 533 -23.27 2.85 -15.20
CA ALA A 533 -23.03 2.20 -13.94
C ALA A 533 -21.59 2.46 -13.46
N GLY A 534 -21.43 2.72 -12.17
CA GLY A 534 -20.17 2.97 -11.48
C GLY A 534 -19.87 1.91 -10.45
N TRP A 535 -18.57 1.63 -10.29
CA TRP A 535 -18.05 0.60 -9.42
C TRP A 535 -16.75 1.05 -8.77
N GLY A 536 -16.63 0.76 -7.48
CA GLY A 536 -15.43 1.08 -6.71
C GLY A 536 -15.00 -0.07 -5.81
N ILE A 537 -13.68 -0.34 -5.75
CA ILE A 537 -13.09 -1.31 -4.85
C ILE A 537 -11.99 -0.68 -4.00
N GLY A 538 -12.00 -0.97 -2.70
CA GLY A 538 -10.89 -0.65 -1.81
C GLY A 538 -9.72 -1.61 -2.01
N ILE A 539 -8.68 -1.19 -2.75
CA ILE A 539 -7.51 -2.05 -3.06
C ILE A 539 -6.83 -2.54 -1.77
N ASP A 540 -6.65 -1.67 -0.79
CA ASP A 540 -5.99 -2.04 0.46
C ASP A 540 -6.79 -3.11 1.23
N ARG A 541 -8.12 -2.98 1.28
CA ARG A 541 -9.02 -3.99 1.88
C ARG A 541 -8.99 -5.32 1.12
N LEU A 542 -8.98 -5.27 -0.22
CA LEU A 542 -8.81 -6.48 -1.05
C LEU A 542 -7.49 -7.18 -0.73
N ILE A 543 -6.38 -6.45 -0.60
CA ILE A 543 -5.08 -7.04 -0.26
C ILE A 543 -5.08 -7.61 1.17
N MET A 544 -5.71 -6.93 2.15
CA MET A 544 -5.88 -7.50 3.50
C MET A 544 -6.57 -8.85 3.43
N LEU A 545 -7.66 -8.93 2.69
CA LEU A 545 -8.43 -10.17 2.48
C LEU A 545 -7.55 -11.27 1.85
N LEU A 546 -6.92 -10.97 0.71
CA LEU A 546 -6.12 -11.90 -0.05
C LEU A 546 -4.87 -12.37 0.71
N THR A 547 -4.29 -11.55 1.58
CA THR A 547 -3.07 -11.86 2.35
C THR A 547 -3.33 -12.19 3.82
N LYS A 548 -4.61 -12.33 4.22
CA LYS A 548 -5.04 -12.65 5.59
C LYS A 548 -4.48 -11.67 6.62
N GLN A 549 -4.50 -10.38 6.31
CA GLN A 549 -4.05 -9.36 7.25
C GLN A 549 -5.24 -8.75 7.98
N ASN A 550 -5.12 -8.59 9.30
CA ASN A 550 -6.15 -8.03 10.16
C ASN A 550 -6.07 -6.49 10.28
N SER A 551 -5.05 -5.87 9.67
CA SER A 551 -4.88 -4.42 9.74
C SER A 551 -4.41 -3.85 8.40
N ILE A 552 -5.03 -2.74 7.98
CA ILE A 552 -4.67 -1.99 6.78
C ILE A 552 -3.19 -1.53 6.82
N LYS A 553 -2.62 -1.35 8.01
CA LYS A 553 -1.21 -0.95 8.18
C LYS A 553 -0.22 -2.02 7.71
N GLU A 554 -0.63 -3.28 7.65
CA GLU A 554 0.22 -4.36 7.10
C GLU A 554 0.36 -4.27 5.58
N VAL A 555 -0.68 -3.79 4.88
CA VAL A 555 -0.73 -3.69 3.42
C VAL A 555 -0.36 -2.31 2.87
N LEU A 556 -0.08 -1.36 3.75
CA LEU A 556 0.49 -0.05 3.43
C LEU A 556 2.00 -0.05 3.69
N ILE A 557 2.79 0.42 2.70
CA ILE A 557 4.26 0.46 2.86
C ILE A 557 4.65 1.39 4.01
N PHE A 558 4.08 2.59 4.03
CA PHE A 558 4.27 3.59 5.09
C PHE A 558 2.91 4.06 5.60
N PRO A 559 2.29 3.34 6.55
CA PRO A 559 1.01 3.73 7.12
C PRO A 559 1.14 5.00 7.97
N THR A 560 0.06 5.78 8.03
CA THR A 560 -0.03 6.91 8.95
C THR A 560 -0.04 6.40 10.40
N MET A 561 0.90 6.89 11.19
CA MET A 561 1.04 6.49 12.60
C MET A 561 0.72 7.67 13.52
N LYS A 562 0.03 7.36 14.64
CA LYS A 562 -0.14 8.35 15.69
C LYS A 562 1.24 8.78 16.21
N PRO A 563 1.42 10.06 16.61
CA PRO A 563 2.66 10.48 17.28
C PRO A 563 2.98 9.59 18.49
N GLU A 564 4.25 9.35 18.75
CA GLU A 564 4.68 8.70 19.99
C GLU A 564 4.43 9.68 21.14
N MET A 565 3.61 9.31 22.11
CA MET A 565 3.31 10.12 23.31
C MET A 565 4.45 9.99 24.32
#